data_ab9bbfad201fb30a32af56b214de5713
#
_entry.id   ab9bbfad201fb30a32af56b214de5713
#
_cell.length_a   1.000
_cell.length_b   1.000
_cell.length_c   1.000
_cell.angle_alpha   90.00
_cell.angle_beta   90.00
_cell.angle_gamma   90.00
#
_symmetry.space_group_name_H-M   'P 1'
#
loop_
_entity.id
_entity.type
_entity.pdbx_description
1 polymer ?
#
loop_
_entity_poly.entity_id
_entity_poly.type
_entity_poly.pdbx_seq_one_letter_code
_entity_poly.pdbx_strand_id
1 'polypeptide(L)'
;MSYSRHKKASDIFIAYIGKKIADMECSAYLYKGNAYAHNSIANYKKILRLWPDFEEFIGCDGIRISEISMETYSRFMEFCDSRRYMDSTKYQYMTLIKAVMNSALEEGVSDNNIQNSKGFVTHRASSVFKKVYLTEDEISGLAALDLTKSSSSLQKVRDVFLIGCWTGQRFSDYSGISMEEMEEITIDGTAYKALRMIQKKTDRTVIIPVLDKRLLDIIEHWGGRTPKVSVSVMNSKIKQLCRMAGIDALTTVYCRKGGVKIKVSKPKYELVSSHTARRSFITNLYLGGKLSTGQIRSISGHSSEESFKRYLCQSNEDEIKGIIKNVIGV
;
A
#
# COMPACT_ATOMS: atom_id res chain seq x y z
N MET A 1 -42.50 3.89 -28.01
CA MET A 1 -41.17 3.62 -27.43
C MET A 1 -41.30 3.45 -25.95
N SER A 2 -41.24 2.21 -25.48
CA SER A 2 -41.45 1.85 -24.06
C SER A 2 -40.13 2.12 -23.30
N TYR A 3 -40.09 3.19 -22.53
CA TYR A 3 -39.04 3.39 -21.51
C TYR A 3 -39.23 2.32 -20.43
N SER A 4 -38.35 1.34 -20.43
CA SER A 4 -38.23 0.36 -19.36
C SER A 4 -38.07 1.12 -18.03
N ARG A 5 -39.08 1.01 -17.15
CA ARG A 5 -38.98 1.44 -15.75
C ARG A 5 -37.86 0.63 -15.08
N HIS A 6 -36.66 1.19 -15.00
CA HIS A 6 -35.64 0.64 -14.10
C HIS A 6 -36.27 0.60 -12.69
N LYS A 7 -36.38 -0.61 -12.12
CA LYS A 7 -36.68 -0.77 -10.70
C LYS A 7 -35.81 0.17 -9.91
N LYS A 8 -36.37 1.16 -9.21
CA LYS A 8 -35.58 2.02 -8.28
C LYS A 8 -34.77 1.12 -7.37
N ALA A 9 -33.46 1.34 -7.34
CA ALA A 9 -32.58 0.64 -6.41
C ALA A 9 -33.08 0.92 -4.98
N SER A 10 -32.96 -0.07 -4.09
CA SER A 10 -33.39 0.08 -2.70
C SER A 10 -32.61 1.21 -2.03
N ASP A 11 -33.31 2.11 -1.32
CA ASP A 11 -32.73 3.15 -0.48
C ASP A 11 -32.10 2.58 0.83
N ILE A 12 -32.32 1.30 1.14
CA ILE A 12 -31.67 0.65 2.28
C ILE A 12 -30.18 0.49 1.98
N PHE A 13 -29.32 1.04 2.85
CA PHE A 13 -27.88 1.15 2.62
C PHE A 13 -27.21 -0.20 2.28
N ILE A 14 -27.51 -1.26 3.05
CA ILE A 14 -26.93 -2.57 2.84
C ILE A 14 -27.37 -3.22 1.52
N ALA A 15 -28.62 -3.03 1.14
CA ALA A 15 -29.15 -3.55 -0.12
C ALA A 15 -28.56 -2.79 -1.32
N TYR A 16 -28.41 -1.47 -1.22
CA TYR A 16 -27.81 -0.64 -2.25
C TYR A 16 -26.33 -0.98 -2.47
N ILE A 17 -25.53 -1.08 -1.39
CA ILE A 17 -24.11 -1.43 -1.52
C ILE A 17 -23.93 -2.86 -2.04
N GLY A 18 -24.78 -3.80 -1.64
CA GLY A 18 -24.77 -5.17 -2.14
C GLY A 18 -24.99 -5.24 -3.65
N LYS A 19 -26.01 -4.54 -4.16
CA LYS A 19 -26.26 -4.40 -5.60
C LYS A 19 -25.07 -3.75 -6.31
N LYS A 20 -24.55 -2.65 -5.78
CA LYS A 20 -23.40 -1.93 -6.35
C LYS A 20 -22.17 -2.82 -6.46
N ILE A 21 -21.90 -3.66 -5.47
CA ILE A 21 -20.80 -4.64 -5.51
C ILE A 21 -21.03 -5.65 -6.63
N ALA A 22 -22.23 -6.19 -6.78
CA ALA A 22 -22.58 -7.14 -7.85
C ALA A 22 -22.37 -6.50 -9.24
N ASP A 23 -22.82 -5.25 -9.41
CA ASP A 23 -22.67 -4.48 -10.65
C ASP A 23 -21.18 -4.18 -10.96
N MET A 24 -20.34 -3.95 -9.94
CA MET A 24 -18.88 -3.83 -10.09
C MET A 24 -18.21 -5.15 -10.50
N GLU A 25 -18.65 -6.27 -9.95
CA GLU A 25 -18.10 -7.60 -10.23
C GLU A 25 -18.39 -8.07 -11.67
N CYS A 26 -19.57 -7.75 -12.19
CA CYS A 26 -19.90 -8.04 -13.59
C CYS A 26 -19.53 -6.92 -14.57
N SER A 27 -18.80 -5.89 -14.11
CA SER A 27 -18.41 -4.71 -14.91
C SER A 27 -19.58 -3.90 -15.48
N ALA A 28 -20.77 -4.05 -14.93
CA ALA A 28 -21.92 -3.22 -15.27
C ALA A 28 -21.81 -1.80 -14.67
N TYR A 29 -20.99 -1.64 -13.59
CA TYR A 29 -20.68 -0.37 -12.99
C TYR A 29 -19.19 -0.05 -13.15
N LEU A 30 -18.89 1.06 -13.86
CA LEU A 30 -17.52 1.45 -14.21
C LEU A 30 -17.07 2.69 -13.44
N TYR A 31 -15.79 2.76 -13.15
CA TYR A 31 -15.15 3.97 -12.62
C TYR A 31 -14.35 4.66 -13.74
N LYS A 32 -14.80 5.85 -14.15
CA LYS A 32 -14.19 6.61 -15.26
C LYS A 32 -14.01 5.76 -16.53
N GLY A 33 -15.02 4.95 -16.85
CA GLY A 33 -15.01 4.07 -18.02
C GLY A 33 -14.23 2.76 -17.88
N ASN A 34 -13.64 2.49 -16.69
CA ASN A 34 -12.86 1.26 -16.45
C ASN A 34 -13.53 0.37 -15.41
N ALA A 35 -13.34 -0.93 -15.52
CA ALA A 35 -13.77 -1.89 -14.51
C ALA A 35 -13.07 -1.64 -13.15
N TYR A 36 -13.79 -1.91 -12.06
CA TYR A 36 -13.22 -1.79 -10.73
C TYR A 36 -12.16 -2.87 -10.48
N ALA A 37 -11.00 -2.46 -9.97
CA ALA A 37 -9.98 -3.39 -9.54
C ALA A 37 -10.50 -4.28 -8.38
N HIS A 38 -10.13 -5.56 -8.36
CA HIS A 38 -10.54 -6.52 -7.34
C HIS A 38 -10.35 -6.02 -5.91
N ASN A 39 -9.22 -5.36 -5.61
CA ASN A 39 -8.95 -4.78 -4.31
C ASN A 39 -9.90 -3.63 -3.93
N SER A 40 -10.41 -2.87 -4.91
CA SER A 40 -11.41 -1.84 -4.67
C SER A 40 -12.74 -2.47 -4.29
N ILE A 41 -13.18 -3.48 -5.03
CA ILE A 41 -14.39 -4.26 -4.71
C ILE A 41 -14.28 -4.90 -3.32
N ALA A 42 -13.13 -5.49 -2.99
CA ALA A 42 -12.86 -6.07 -1.68
C ALA A 42 -13.02 -5.05 -0.52
N ASN A 43 -12.71 -3.77 -0.76
CA ASN A 43 -12.92 -2.73 0.25
C ASN A 43 -14.42 -2.42 0.45
N TYR A 44 -15.23 -2.36 -0.61
CA TYR A 44 -16.69 -2.24 -0.48
C TYR A 44 -17.29 -3.44 0.25
N LYS A 45 -16.82 -4.66 -0.02
CA LYS A 45 -17.24 -5.86 0.72
C LYS A 45 -16.93 -5.81 2.22
N LYS A 46 -15.92 -5.06 2.66
CA LYS A 46 -15.67 -4.85 4.10
C LYS A 46 -16.79 -4.05 4.75
N ILE A 47 -17.29 -3.00 4.09
CA ILE A 47 -18.44 -2.24 4.59
C ILE A 47 -19.68 -3.10 4.61
N LEU A 48 -19.95 -3.85 3.54
CA LEU A 48 -21.10 -4.75 3.47
C LEU A 48 -21.14 -5.75 4.64
N ARG A 49 -19.98 -6.25 5.07
CA ARG A 49 -19.88 -7.17 6.22
C ARG A 49 -19.96 -6.48 7.57
N LEU A 50 -19.48 -5.24 7.65
CA LEU A 50 -19.44 -4.47 8.89
C LEU A 50 -20.79 -3.84 9.25
N TRP A 51 -21.58 -3.48 8.23
CA TRP A 51 -22.77 -2.67 8.41
C TRP A 51 -23.84 -3.33 9.30
N PRO A 52 -24.15 -4.64 9.18
CA PRO A 52 -25.06 -5.31 10.09
C PRO A 52 -24.63 -5.24 11.57
N ASP A 53 -23.33 -5.37 11.86
CA ASP A 53 -22.82 -5.24 13.24
C ASP A 53 -23.04 -3.81 13.77
N PHE A 54 -23.00 -2.81 12.90
CA PHE A 54 -23.29 -1.42 13.27
C PHE A 54 -24.78 -1.21 13.50
N GLU A 55 -25.66 -1.74 12.66
CA GLU A 55 -27.10 -1.68 12.84
C GLU A 55 -27.51 -2.34 14.17
N GLU A 56 -26.96 -3.50 14.48
CA GLU A 56 -27.14 -4.17 15.78
C GLU A 56 -26.66 -3.29 16.95
N PHE A 57 -25.50 -2.65 16.83
CA PHE A 57 -24.93 -1.78 17.87
C PHE A 57 -25.83 -0.59 18.23
N ILE A 58 -26.53 -0.03 17.25
CA ILE A 58 -27.43 1.10 17.48
C ILE A 58 -28.89 0.68 17.72
N GLY A 59 -29.20 -0.62 17.65
CA GLY A 59 -30.56 -1.15 17.81
C GLY A 59 -31.50 -0.76 16.69
N CYS A 60 -30.99 -0.63 15.46
CA CYS A 60 -31.75 -0.27 14.26
C CYS A 60 -31.52 -1.32 13.18
N ASP A 61 -32.49 -1.58 12.34
CA ASP A 61 -32.41 -2.52 11.23
C ASP A 61 -32.81 -1.84 9.93
N GLY A 62 -32.01 -2.05 8.89
CA GLY A 62 -32.33 -1.55 7.55
C GLY A 62 -32.21 -0.02 7.39
N ILE A 63 -31.14 0.58 7.89
CA ILE A 63 -30.89 2.04 7.77
C ILE A 63 -31.01 2.49 6.31
N ARG A 64 -31.84 3.50 6.07
CA ARG A 64 -31.98 4.11 4.75
C ARG A 64 -30.90 5.14 4.50
N ILE A 65 -30.44 5.24 3.25
CA ILE A 65 -29.44 6.26 2.86
C ILE A 65 -30.00 7.67 3.12
N SER A 66 -31.32 7.86 2.87
CA SER A 66 -32.02 9.12 3.14
C SER A 66 -32.05 9.51 4.62
N GLU A 67 -31.93 8.56 5.54
CA GLU A 67 -31.99 8.76 6.99
C GLU A 67 -30.59 8.92 7.63
N ILE A 68 -29.50 8.68 6.89
CA ILE A 68 -28.15 8.87 7.41
C ILE A 68 -27.94 10.35 7.77
N SER A 69 -27.66 10.61 9.03
CA SER A 69 -27.52 11.94 9.61
C SER A 69 -26.15 12.12 10.30
N MET A 70 -25.91 13.30 10.86
CA MET A 70 -24.75 13.52 11.73
C MET A 70 -24.80 12.68 13.01
N GLU A 71 -25.98 12.34 13.48
CA GLU A 71 -26.15 11.41 14.59
C GLU A 71 -25.70 10.01 14.18
N THR A 72 -26.12 9.52 13.01
CA THR A 72 -25.66 8.23 12.46
C THR A 72 -24.12 8.21 12.34
N TYR A 73 -23.54 9.32 11.86
CA TYR A 73 -22.08 9.48 11.80
C TYR A 73 -21.43 9.34 13.19
N SER A 74 -21.95 10.05 14.20
CA SER A 74 -21.42 10.01 15.56
C SER A 74 -21.51 8.61 16.16
N ARG A 75 -22.65 7.94 16.00
CA ARG A 75 -22.88 6.56 16.44
C ARG A 75 -21.95 5.56 15.73
N PHE A 76 -21.68 5.76 14.43
CA PHE A 76 -20.69 4.95 13.71
C PHE A 76 -19.27 5.13 14.24
N MET A 77 -18.90 6.36 14.62
CA MET A 77 -17.60 6.61 15.24
C MET A 77 -17.49 5.95 16.63
N GLU A 78 -18.55 6.00 17.45
CA GLU A 78 -18.62 5.28 18.74
C GLU A 78 -18.51 3.75 18.54
N PHE A 79 -19.22 3.21 17.56
CA PHE A 79 -19.10 1.79 17.19
C PHE A 79 -17.65 1.43 16.81
N CYS A 80 -17.00 2.24 15.99
CA CYS A 80 -15.61 2.02 15.62
C CYS A 80 -14.67 2.07 16.86
N ASP A 81 -14.96 2.94 17.82
CA ASP A 81 -14.19 3.05 19.07
C ASP A 81 -14.42 1.84 19.98
N SER A 82 -15.66 1.36 20.11
CA SER A 82 -15.98 0.13 20.87
C SER A 82 -15.23 -1.09 20.32
N ARG A 83 -15.08 -1.17 19.00
CA ARG A 83 -14.30 -2.23 18.30
C ARG A 83 -12.79 -1.94 18.32
N ARG A 84 -12.34 -0.84 18.94
CA ARG A 84 -10.94 -0.43 19.05
C ARG A 84 -10.24 -0.28 17.70
N TYR A 85 -10.94 0.15 16.65
CA TYR A 85 -10.34 0.39 15.35
C TYR A 85 -9.36 1.56 15.38
N MET A 86 -8.30 1.43 14.58
CA MET A 86 -7.35 2.52 14.37
C MET A 86 -7.98 3.65 13.57
N ASP A 87 -7.57 4.90 13.83
CA ASP A 87 -8.09 6.08 13.12
C ASP A 87 -7.96 5.96 11.59
N SER A 88 -6.89 5.29 11.10
CA SER A 88 -6.73 4.98 9.67
C SER A 88 -7.81 4.03 9.12
N THR A 89 -8.29 3.10 9.93
CA THR A 89 -9.37 2.17 9.58
C THR A 89 -10.71 2.90 9.54
N LYS A 90 -10.97 3.73 10.55
CA LYS A 90 -12.16 4.61 10.58
C LYS A 90 -12.22 5.51 9.34
N TYR A 91 -11.09 6.15 9.02
CA TYR A 91 -10.97 6.96 7.80
C TYR A 91 -11.33 6.19 6.53
N GLN A 92 -10.83 4.95 6.38
CA GLN A 92 -11.15 4.12 5.23
C GLN A 92 -12.64 3.81 5.16
N TYR A 93 -13.27 3.42 6.27
CA TYR A 93 -14.69 3.14 6.30
C TYR A 93 -15.52 4.38 5.96
N MET A 94 -15.22 5.52 6.58
CA MET A 94 -15.93 6.77 6.29
C MET A 94 -15.77 7.21 4.82
N THR A 95 -14.59 7.02 4.24
CA THR A 95 -14.35 7.33 2.83
C THR A 95 -15.21 6.45 1.91
N LEU A 96 -15.38 5.18 2.25
CA LEU A 96 -16.22 4.25 1.48
C LEU A 96 -17.71 4.57 1.66
N ILE A 97 -18.18 4.82 2.89
CA ILE A 97 -19.56 5.22 3.18
C ILE A 97 -19.91 6.49 2.38
N LYS A 98 -19.04 7.50 2.44
CA LYS A 98 -19.20 8.73 1.65
C LYS A 98 -19.27 8.46 0.15
N ALA A 99 -18.44 7.55 -0.38
CA ALA A 99 -18.46 7.19 -1.80
C ALA A 99 -19.77 6.49 -2.18
N VAL A 100 -20.32 5.62 -1.31
CA VAL A 100 -21.63 4.97 -1.51
C VAL A 100 -22.75 6.00 -1.52
N MET A 101 -22.78 6.92 -0.55
CA MET A 101 -23.79 7.98 -0.48
C MET A 101 -23.74 8.92 -1.67
N ASN A 102 -22.54 9.31 -2.12
CA ASN A 102 -22.40 10.14 -3.33
C ASN A 102 -22.93 9.42 -4.57
N SER A 103 -22.66 8.13 -4.72
CA SER A 103 -23.20 7.35 -5.83
C SER A 103 -24.73 7.24 -5.77
N ALA A 104 -25.32 7.06 -4.58
CA ALA A 104 -26.77 7.01 -4.41
C ALA A 104 -27.43 8.37 -4.76
N LEU A 105 -26.75 9.48 -4.44
CA LEU A 105 -27.19 10.82 -4.82
C LEU A 105 -27.10 11.02 -6.34
N GLU A 106 -25.98 10.66 -6.98
CA GLU A 106 -25.79 10.75 -8.43
C GLU A 106 -26.79 9.88 -9.21
N GLU A 107 -27.15 8.71 -8.69
CA GLU A 107 -28.10 7.77 -9.29
C GLU A 107 -29.58 8.13 -8.98
N GLY A 108 -29.84 9.17 -8.19
CA GLY A 108 -31.19 9.59 -7.79
C GLY A 108 -31.92 8.59 -6.89
N VAL A 109 -31.18 7.74 -6.18
CA VAL A 109 -31.71 6.77 -5.19
C VAL A 109 -32.07 7.48 -3.89
N SER A 110 -31.30 8.52 -3.52
CA SER A 110 -31.52 9.34 -2.33
C SER A 110 -31.10 10.79 -2.60
N ASP A 111 -31.83 11.75 -2.04
CA ASP A 111 -31.51 13.19 -2.09
C ASP A 111 -30.62 13.63 -0.91
N ASN A 112 -30.25 12.70 -0.04
CA ASN A 112 -29.43 12.99 1.13
C ASN A 112 -28.01 13.42 0.72
N ASN A 113 -27.61 14.59 1.17
CA ASN A 113 -26.31 15.20 0.87
C ASN A 113 -25.47 15.50 2.11
N ILE A 114 -25.83 14.92 3.27
CA ILE A 114 -25.15 15.15 4.55
C ILE A 114 -23.65 14.79 4.50
N GLN A 115 -23.27 13.80 3.70
CA GLN A 115 -21.87 13.36 3.52
C GLN A 115 -20.97 14.46 2.95
N ASN A 116 -21.53 15.51 2.34
CA ASN A 116 -20.77 16.66 1.83
C ASN A 116 -20.74 17.84 2.79
N SER A 117 -21.38 17.73 3.97
CA SER A 117 -21.29 18.73 5.02
C SER A 117 -19.89 18.77 5.66
N LYS A 118 -19.52 19.94 6.23
CA LYS A 118 -18.22 20.11 6.92
C LYS A 118 -18.06 19.19 8.13
N GLY A 119 -19.15 18.82 8.79
CA GLY A 119 -19.15 17.95 9.96
C GLY A 119 -18.97 16.47 9.62
N PHE A 120 -19.32 16.02 8.41
CA PHE A 120 -19.13 14.64 7.99
C PHE A 120 -17.68 14.41 7.55
N VAL A 121 -16.80 14.29 8.51
CA VAL A 121 -15.36 14.35 8.26
C VAL A 121 -14.77 12.98 8.04
N THR A 122 -14.07 12.84 6.94
CA THR A 122 -13.12 11.75 6.71
C THR A 122 -11.73 12.24 7.13
N HIS A 123 -11.44 12.27 8.43
CA HIS A 123 -10.11 12.65 8.87
C HIS A 123 -9.10 11.58 8.44
N ARG A 124 -8.27 11.94 7.49
CA ARG A 124 -7.05 11.19 7.24
C ARG A 124 -6.18 11.32 8.48
N ALA A 125 -6.28 10.35 9.39
CA ALA A 125 -5.32 10.27 10.47
C ALA A 125 -3.95 10.34 9.82
N SER A 126 -3.18 11.39 10.13
CA SER A 126 -1.77 11.39 9.84
C SER A 126 -1.21 10.20 10.62
N SER A 127 -1.12 9.04 9.96
CA SER A 127 -0.46 7.88 10.53
C SER A 127 1.00 8.29 10.68
N VAL A 128 1.34 8.85 11.84
CA VAL A 128 2.71 9.15 12.21
C VAL A 128 3.38 7.82 12.60
N PHE A 129 3.23 6.82 11.72
CA PHE A 129 4.12 5.68 11.79
C PHE A 129 5.46 6.14 11.23
N LYS A 130 6.49 6.16 12.05
CA LYS A 130 7.85 6.18 11.53
C LYS A 130 7.99 4.92 10.67
N LYS A 131 7.93 5.10 9.37
CA LYS A 131 8.11 4.01 8.41
C LYS A 131 9.56 3.60 8.49
N VAL A 132 9.81 2.29 8.47
CA VAL A 132 11.18 1.75 8.48
C VAL A 132 11.65 1.44 7.06
N TYR A 133 12.95 1.55 6.88
CA TYR A 133 13.69 1.03 5.73
C TYR A 133 14.87 0.19 6.24
N LEU A 134 15.43 -0.64 5.41
CA LEU A 134 16.67 -1.38 5.67
C LEU A 134 17.84 -0.62 5.04
N THR A 135 18.91 -0.47 5.78
CA THR A 135 20.19 0.06 5.25
C THR A 135 20.82 -0.93 4.28
N GLU A 136 21.83 -0.50 3.52
CA GLU A 136 22.59 -1.39 2.62
C GLU A 136 23.24 -2.55 3.39
N ASP A 137 23.77 -2.28 4.60
CA ASP A 137 24.37 -3.31 5.46
C ASP A 137 23.34 -4.34 5.93
N GLU A 138 22.12 -3.88 6.33
CA GLU A 138 21.02 -4.76 6.73
C GLU A 138 20.53 -5.62 5.56
N ILE A 139 20.48 -5.05 4.33
CA ILE A 139 20.12 -5.78 3.11
C ILE A 139 21.20 -6.81 2.79
N SER A 140 22.48 -6.45 2.91
CA SER A 140 23.61 -7.35 2.69
C SER A 140 23.64 -8.47 3.72
N GLY A 141 23.39 -8.18 5.00
CA GLY A 141 23.26 -9.18 6.05
C GLY A 141 22.09 -10.16 5.78
N LEU A 142 20.97 -9.64 5.30
CA LEU A 142 19.83 -10.47 4.90
C LEU A 142 20.17 -11.38 3.71
N ALA A 143 20.90 -10.86 2.72
CA ALA A 143 21.36 -11.62 1.56
C ALA A 143 22.34 -12.73 1.93
N ALA A 144 23.20 -12.49 2.93
CA ALA A 144 24.22 -13.42 3.38
C ALA A 144 23.71 -14.54 4.31
N LEU A 145 22.41 -14.54 4.68
CA LEU A 145 21.85 -15.59 5.54
C LEU A 145 22.02 -16.98 4.91
N ASP A 146 22.65 -17.89 5.65
CA ASP A 146 22.64 -19.31 5.29
C ASP A 146 21.26 -19.92 5.58
N LEU A 147 20.54 -20.23 4.53
CA LEU A 147 19.22 -20.85 4.56
C LEU A 147 19.21 -22.28 4.02
N THR A 148 20.37 -22.92 3.86
CA THR A 148 20.49 -24.29 3.30
C THR A 148 19.71 -25.32 4.10
N LYS A 149 19.66 -25.17 5.44
CA LYS A 149 18.88 -26.00 6.37
C LYS A 149 17.48 -25.47 6.63
N SER A 150 17.09 -24.37 5.97
CA SER A 150 15.78 -23.73 6.15
C SER A 150 14.74 -24.22 5.13
N SER A 151 13.47 -23.94 5.39
CA SER A 151 12.42 -24.27 4.42
C SER A 151 12.58 -23.49 3.13
N SER A 152 12.31 -24.12 1.98
CA SER A 152 12.26 -23.47 0.65
C SER A 152 11.41 -22.20 0.64
N SER A 153 10.39 -22.10 1.49
CA SER A 153 9.56 -20.93 1.61
C SER A 153 10.29 -19.72 2.22
N LEU A 154 11.25 -19.92 3.13
CA LEU A 154 12.09 -18.84 3.67
C LEU A 154 13.07 -18.33 2.61
N GLN A 155 13.70 -19.25 1.86
CA GLN A 155 14.57 -18.89 0.75
C GLN A 155 13.83 -18.06 -0.30
N LYS A 156 12.64 -18.52 -0.74
CA LYS A 156 11.78 -17.77 -1.68
C LYS A 156 11.45 -16.36 -1.16
N VAL A 157 11.08 -16.23 0.10
CA VAL A 157 10.72 -14.93 0.69
C VAL A 157 11.92 -14.00 0.76
N ARG A 158 13.11 -14.49 1.17
CA ARG A 158 14.34 -13.70 1.18
C ARG A 158 14.64 -13.16 -0.23
N ASP A 159 14.66 -14.04 -1.20
CA ASP A 159 15.08 -13.72 -2.56
C ASP A 159 14.09 -12.75 -3.23
N VAL A 160 12.79 -12.99 -3.11
CA VAL A 160 11.75 -12.06 -3.60
C VAL A 160 11.86 -10.69 -2.92
N PHE A 161 12.12 -10.65 -1.62
CA PHE A 161 12.27 -9.38 -0.90
C PHE A 161 13.51 -8.59 -1.34
N LEU A 162 14.64 -9.28 -1.57
CA LEU A 162 15.88 -8.68 -2.06
C LEU A 162 15.69 -8.10 -3.47
N ILE A 163 15.00 -8.80 -4.37
CA ILE A 163 14.60 -8.25 -5.67
C ILE A 163 13.86 -6.92 -5.49
N GLY A 164 12.93 -6.86 -4.54
CA GLY A 164 12.23 -5.62 -4.21
C GLY A 164 13.15 -4.51 -3.69
N CYS A 165 14.18 -4.86 -2.89
CA CYS A 165 15.18 -3.92 -2.38
C CYS A 165 16.10 -3.36 -3.48
N TRP A 166 16.35 -4.12 -4.55
CA TRP A 166 17.24 -3.72 -5.63
C TRP A 166 16.53 -3.11 -6.85
N THR A 167 15.20 -3.27 -6.95
CA THR A 167 14.40 -2.71 -8.05
C THR A 167 13.54 -1.52 -7.63
N GLY A 168 13.23 -1.41 -6.34
CA GLY A 168 12.37 -0.36 -5.82
C GLY A 168 10.90 -0.44 -6.27
N GLN A 169 10.46 -1.55 -6.86
CA GLN A 169 9.10 -1.70 -7.35
C GLN A 169 8.11 -2.05 -6.24
N ARG A 170 6.80 -2.04 -6.53
CA ARG A 170 5.78 -2.53 -5.60
C ARG A 170 5.79 -4.05 -5.56
N PHE A 171 5.31 -4.65 -4.47
CA PHE A 171 5.23 -6.11 -4.34
C PHE A 171 4.51 -6.77 -5.52
N SER A 172 3.40 -6.19 -5.99
CA SER A 172 2.69 -6.68 -7.17
C SER A 172 3.54 -6.76 -8.43
N ASP A 173 4.54 -5.90 -8.52
CA ASP A 173 5.41 -5.75 -9.67
C ASP A 173 6.66 -6.63 -9.48
N TYR A 174 7.43 -6.45 -8.39
CA TYR A 174 8.67 -7.20 -8.20
C TYR A 174 8.47 -8.70 -7.93
N SER A 175 7.29 -9.14 -7.51
CA SER A 175 6.98 -10.57 -7.33
C SER A 175 6.67 -11.31 -8.63
N GLY A 176 6.81 -10.67 -9.78
CA GLY A 176 6.52 -11.26 -11.08
C GLY A 176 7.59 -10.97 -12.14
N ILE A 177 8.75 -10.48 -11.76
CA ILE A 177 9.85 -10.18 -12.68
C ILE A 177 10.39 -11.46 -13.32
N SER A 178 10.71 -11.39 -14.62
CA SER A 178 11.35 -12.47 -15.38
C SER A 178 12.55 -11.96 -16.18
N MET A 179 13.43 -12.89 -16.61
CA MET A 179 14.55 -12.58 -17.48
C MET A 179 14.10 -12.08 -18.87
N GLU A 180 12.86 -12.36 -19.28
CA GLU A 180 12.26 -11.85 -20.53
C GLU A 180 12.11 -10.33 -20.54
N GLU A 181 12.06 -9.70 -19.37
CA GLU A 181 11.95 -8.24 -19.21
C GLU A 181 13.32 -7.56 -19.14
N MET A 182 14.42 -8.34 -19.20
CA MET A 182 15.78 -7.80 -19.20
C MET A 182 16.18 -7.33 -20.60
N GLU A 183 16.78 -6.16 -20.65
CA GLU A 183 17.34 -5.57 -21.87
C GLU A 183 18.80 -5.12 -21.64
N GLU A 184 19.53 -4.91 -22.71
CA GLU A 184 20.86 -4.29 -22.68
C GLU A 184 20.81 -2.86 -23.16
N ILE A 185 21.42 -1.96 -22.40
CA ILE A 185 21.60 -0.55 -22.77
C ILE A 185 23.09 -0.32 -22.96
N THR A 186 23.48 0.07 -24.18
CA THR A 186 24.89 0.38 -24.49
C THR A 186 25.17 1.85 -24.22
N ILE A 187 26.19 2.13 -23.41
CA ILE A 187 26.70 3.47 -23.14
C ILE A 187 28.21 3.43 -23.40
N ASP A 188 28.69 4.28 -24.29
CA ASP A 188 30.11 4.38 -24.68
C ASP A 188 30.75 3.02 -25.03
N GLY A 189 30.00 2.17 -25.76
CA GLY A 189 30.43 0.82 -26.17
C GLY A 189 30.35 -0.25 -25.09
N THR A 190 29.92 0.08 -23.87
CA THR A 190 29.76 -0.86 -22.77
C THR A 190 28.27 -1.22 -22.60
N ALA A 191 27.97 -2.51 -22.56
CA ALA A 191 26.60 -3.01 -22.34
C ALA A 191 26.27 -3.10 -20.84
N TYR A 192 25.15 -2.55 -20.46
CA TYR A 192 24.58 -2.57 -19.10
C TYR A 192 23.22 -3.26 -19.11
N LYS A 193 22.97 -4.12 -18.12
CA LYS A 193 21.66 -4.76 -17.95
C LYS A 193 20.67 -3.78 -17.31
N ALA A 194 19.46 -3.78 -17.83
CA ALA A 194 18.32 -3.05 -17.30
C ALA A 194 17.06 -3.92 -17.36
N LEU A 195 16.12 -3.65 -16.48
CA LEU A 195 14.80 -4.27 -16.44
C LEU A 195 13.77 -3.28 -16.99
N ARG A 196 13.08 -3.64 -18.08
CA ARG A 196 11.96 -2.87 -18.62
C ARG A 196 10.65 -3.53 -18.24
N MET A 197 9.80 -2.84 -17.51
CA MET A 197 8.52 -3.39 -17.08
C MET A 197 7.38 -2.37 -17.07
N ILE A 198 6.14 -2.87 -17.17
CA ILE A 198 4.93 -2.07 -16.99
C ILE A 198 4.38 -2.31 -15.58
N GLN A 199 4.24 -1.24 -14.80
CA GLN A 199 3.72 -1.32 -13.44
C GLN A 199 2.22 -1.64 -13.42
N LYS A 200 1.80 -2.73 -12.77
CA LYS A 200 0.41 -3.24 -12.72
C LYS A 200 -0.64 -2.24 -12.18
N LYS A 201 -0.23 -1.33 -11.31
CA LYS A 201 -1.17 -0.38 -10.68
C LYS A 201 -1.35 0.91 -11.47
N THR A 202 -0.38 1.31 -12.27
CA THR A 202 -0.31 2.65 -12.88
C THR A 202 -0.13 2.60 -14.38
N ASP A 203 -0.02 1.40 -14.97
CA ASP A 203 0.25 1.12 -16.38
C ASP A 203 1.44 1.93 -16.93
N ARG A 204 2.38 2.30 -16.03
CA ARG A 204 3.55 3.08 -16.39
C ARG A 204 4.71 2.16 -16.73
N THR A 205 5.32 2.36 -17.88
CA THR A 205 6.60 1.74 -18.22
C THR A 205 7.71 2.38 -17.40
N VAL A 206 8.57 1.56 -16.79
CA VAL A 206 9.78 1.96 -16.09
C VAL A 206 10.96 1.15 -16.60
N ILE A 207 12.14 1.78 -16.64
CA ILE A 207 13.41 1.14 -16.94
C ILE A 207 14.27 1.24 -15.69
N ILE A 208 14.72 0.11 -15.19
CA ILE A 208 15.42 -0.02 -13.91
C ILE A 208 16.81 -0.60 -14.21
N PRO A 209 17.88 0.19 -14.09
CA PRO A 209 19.23 -0.35 -14.25
C PRO A 209 19.52 -1.42 -13.17
N VAL A 210 20.20 -2.49 -13.55
CA VAL A 210 20.66 -3.51 -12.60
C VAL A 210 21.84 -2.95 -11.84
N LEU A 211 21.58 -2.38 -10.65
CA LEU A 211 22.60 -1.79 -9.79
C LEU A 211 23.33 -2.82 -8.93
N ASP A 212 22.73 -3.99 -8.71
CA ASP A 212 23.28 -5.10 -7.96
C ASP A 212 23.18 -6.39 -8.78
N LYS A 213 24.32 -7.00 -9.10
CA LYS A 213 24.39 -8.21 -9.93
C LYS A 213 23.68 -9.41 -9.29
N ARG A 214 23.61 -9.46 -7.96
CA ARG A 214 22.88 -10.53 -7.23
C ARG A 214 21.40 -10.61 -7.61
N LEU A 215 20.84 -9.54 -8.19
CA LEU A 215 19.47 -9.57 -8.76
C LEU A 215 19.36 -10.64 -9.87
N LEU A 216 20.33 -10.67 -10.78
CA LEU A 216 20.34 -11.62 -11.88
C LEU A 216 20.58 -13.04 -11.37
N ASP A 217 21.55 -13.23 -10.47
CA ASP A 217 21.85 -14.53 -9.87
C ASP A 217 20.62 -15.17 -9.21
N ILE A 218 19.83 -14.37 -8.49
CA ILE A 218 18.58 -14.85 -7.87
C ILE A 218 17.55 -15.24 -8.92
N ILE A 219 17.33 -14.42 -9.95
CA ILE A 219 16.33 -14.72 -10.97
C ILE A 219 16.71 -15.98 -11.75
N GLU A 220 18.01 -16.13 -12.09
CA GLU A 220 18.53 -17.33 -12.75
C GLU A 220 18.40 -18.57 -11.87
N HIS A 221 18.75 -18.49 -10.57
CA HIS A 221 18.58 -19.58 -9.61
C HIS A 221 17.14 -20.12 -9.58
N TRP A 222 16.14 -19.24 -9.74
CA TRP A 222 14.73 -19.63 -9.77
C TRP A 222 14.19 -19.91 -11.18
N GLY A 223 15.06 -20.24 -12.14
CA GLY A 223 14.67 -20.65 -13.50
C GLY A 223 14.20 -19.47 -14.36
N GLY A 224 14.82 -18.31 -14.19
CA GLY A 224 14.57 -17.12 -15.01
C GLY A 224 13.36 -16.28 -14.57
N ARG A 225 12.72 -16.61 -13.44
CA ARG A 225 11.54 -15.88 -12.93
C ARG A 225 11.54 -15.77 -11.41
N THR A 226 11.05 -14.67 -10.89
CA THR A 226 10.80 -14.50 -9.45
C THR A 226 9.87 -15.60 -8.92
N PRO A 227 10.23 -16.33 -7.84
CA PRO A 227 9.39 -17.39 -7.31
C PRO A 227 8.09 -16.84 -6.74
N LYS A 228 6.99 -17.58 -6.89
CA LYS A 228 5.67 -17.15 -6.40
C LYS A 228 5.62 -17.14 -4.88
N VAL A 229 5.28 -15.98 -4.32
CA VAL A 229 5.07 -15.76 -2.88
C VAL A 229 3.83 -14.88 -2.71
N SER A 230 2.90 -15.26 -1.83
CA SER A 230 1.77 -14.38 -1.51
C SER A 230 2.19 -13.24 -0.59
N VAL A 231 1.49 -12.10 -0.64
CA VAL A 231 1.78 -10.95 0.21
C VAL A 231 1.67 -11.28 1.71
N SER A 232 0.77 -12.18 2.09
CA SER A 232 0.59 -12.63 3.47
C SER A 232 1.82 -13.41 3.96
N VAL A 233 2.28 -14.37 3.15
CA VAL A 233 3.50 -15.16 3.43
C VAL A 233 4.72 -14.25 3.47
N MET A 234 4.86 -13.32 2.52
CA MET A 234 5.92 -12.32 2.51
C MET A 234 5.96 -11.55 3.83
N ASN A 235 4.83 -10.92 4.22
CA ASN A 235 4.77 -10.07 5.42
C ASN A 235 4.99 -10.84 6.74
N SER A 236 4.66 -12.12 6.79
CA SER A 236 4.92 -12.96 7.95
C SER A 236 6.38 -13.38 8.04
N LYS A 237 6.92 -13.97 6.96
CA LYS A 237 8.24 -14.60 6.99
C LYS A 237 9.40 -13.62 6.86
N ILE A 238 9.19 -12.44 6.24
CA ILE A 238 10.26 -11.43 6.19
C ILE A 238 10.66 -10.93 7.58
N LYS A 239 9.74 -10.87 8.51
CA LYS A 239 10.04 -10.52 9.90
C LYS A 239 10.94 -11.55 10.57
N GLN A 240 10.68 -12.83 10.33
CA GLN A 240 11.53 -13.92 10.81
C GLN A 240 12.94 -13.81 10.21
N LEU A 241 13.06 -13.60 8.92
CA LEU A 241 14.33 -13.45 8.23
C LEU A 241 15.12 -12.22 8.74
N CYS A 242 14.46 -11.08 8.91
CA CYS A 242 15.09 -9.89 9.48
C CYS A 242 15.57 -10.12 10.92
N ARG A 243 14.81 -10.89 11.74
CA ARG A 243 15.26 -11.29 13.07
C ARG A 243 16.50 -12.18 13.00
N MET A 244 16.52 -13.15 12.08
CA MET A 244 17.69 -14.04 11.88
C MET A 244 18.93 -13.25 11.41
N ALA A 245 18.73 -12.17 10.65
CA ALA A 245 19.79 -11.26 10.22
C ALA A 245 20.21 -10.24 11.28
N GLY A 246 19.70 -10.32 12.52
CA GLY A 246 20.06 -9.40 13.61
C GLY A 246 19.50 -7.98 13.45
N ILE A 247 18.42 -7.80 12.68
CA ILE A 247 17.81 -6.48 12.46
C ILE A 247 16.82 -6.20 13.59
N ASP A 248 17.29 -6.03 14.80
CA ASP A 248 16.53 -5.98 16.04
C ASP A 248 16.56 -4.61 16.76
N ALA A 249 17.21 -3.62 16.19
CA ALA A 249 17.31 -2.28 16.76
C ALA A 249 15.95 -1.74 17.21
N LEU A 250 15.86 -1.30 18.47
CA LEU A 250 14.60 -0.80 19.03
C LEU A 250 14.16 0.47 18.30
N THR A 251 13.01 0.40 17.65
CA THR A 251 12.47 1.48 16.82
C THR A 251 11.18 2.01 17.43
N THR A 252 11.16 3.30 17.72
CA THR A 252 9.95 3.99 18.21
C THR A 252 9.08 4.41 17.04
N VAL A 253 7.81 3.99 17.08
CA VAL A 253 6.77 4.39 16.15
C VAL A 253 5.61 5.05 16.90
N TYR A 254 4.91 5.95 16.21
CA TYR A 254 3.74 6.60 16.77
C TYR A 254 2.50 6.19 15.98
N CYS A 255 1.42 5.87 16.66
CA CYS A 255 0.12 5.63 16.04
C CYS A 255 -0.94 6.53 16.69
N ARG A 256 -2.07 6.72 16.02
CA ARG A 256 -3.23 7.37 16.60
C ARG A 256 -4.36 6.36 16.76
N LYS A 257 -4.99 6.39 17.94
CA LYS A 257 -6.15 5.57 18.26
C LYS A 257 -7.10 6.41 19.11
N GLY A 258 -8.33 6.59 18.65
CA GLY A 258 -9.29 7.48 19.31
C GLY A 258 -8.81 8.93 19.40
N GLY A 259 -8.08 9.43 18.39
CA GLY A 259 -7.50 10.77 18.38
C GLY A 259 -6.22 10.94 19.23
N VAL A 260 -5.89 9.97 20.10
CA VAL A 260 -4.72 10.02 20.99
C VAL A 260 -3.48 9.47 20.28
N LYS A 261 -2.36 10.20 20.39
CA LYS A 261 -1.06 9.76 19.90
C LYS A 261 -0.44 8.76 20.88
N ILE A 262 -0.26 7.53 20.44
CA ILE A 262 0.35 6.43 21.20
C ILE A 262 1.78 6.22 20.69
N LYS A 263 2.74 6.20 21.63
CA LYS A 263 4.15 5.83 21.37
C LYS A 263 4.30 4.32 21.59
N VAL A 264 4.84 3.62 20.60
CA VAL A 264 5.13 2.18 20.68
C VAL A 264 6.55 1.94 20.25
N SER A 265 7.35 1.26 21.08
CA SER A 265 8.71 0.83 20.72
C SER A 265 8.70 -0.68 20.43
N LYS A 266 9.27 -1.04 19.27
CA LYS A 266 9.34 -2.42 18.79
C LYS A 266 10.69 -2.70 18.13
N PRO A 267 11.18 -3.94 18.14
CA PRO A 267 12.31 -4.32 17.31
C PRO A 267 12.03 -4.02 15.84
N LYS A 268 13.03 -3.54 15.11
CA LYS A 268 12.88 -3.09 13.70
C LYS A 268 12.30 -4.18 12.80
N TYR A 269 12.68 -5.45 13.01
CA TYR A 269 12.15 -6.56 12.21
C TYR A 269 10.63 -6.69 12.28
N GLU A 270 9.97 -6.35 13.41
CA GLU A 270 8.52 -6.41 13.53
C GLU A 270 7.78 -5.38 12.66
N LEU A 271 8.48 -4.32 12.25
CA LEU A 271 7.94 -3.22 11.45
C LEU A 271 8.18 -3.42 9.96
N VAL A 272 8.96 -4.44 9.57
CA VAL A 272 9.26 -4.76 8.17
C VAL A 272 8.05 -5.40 7.48
N SER A 273 7.84 -5.02 6.23
CA SER A 273 6.79 -5.53 5.36
C SER A 273 7.26 -5.53 3.90
N SER A 274 6.47 -6.11 2.99
CA SER A 274 6.75 -6.07 1.55
C SER A 274 7.01 -4.66 1.00
N HIS A 275 6.35 -3.64 1.55
CA HIS A 275 6.60 -2.24 1.17
C HIS A 275 7.93 -1.69 1.70
N THR A 276 8.54 -2.33 2.69
CA THR A 276 9.85 -1.90 3.21
C THR A 276 10.93 -2.06 2.16
N ALA A 277 10.89 -3.08 1.31
CA ALA A 277 11.82 -3.24 0.19
C ALA A 277 11.89 -1.99 -0.69
N ARG A 278 10.74 -1.50 -1.16
CA ARG A 278 10.68 -0.28 -1.97
C ARG A 278 11.14 0.99 -1.21
N ARG A 279 10.83 1.07 0.09
CA ARG A 279 11.31 2.19 0.91
C ARG A 279 12.83 2.16 1.07
N SER A 280 13.40 0.97 1.26
CA SER A 280 14.84 0.78 1.38
C SER A 280 15.56 1.24 0.11
N PHE A 281 15.12 0.78 -1.06
CA PHE A 281 15.66 1.22 -2.34
C PHE A 281 15.67 2.74 -2.48
N ILE A 282 14.48 3.36 -2.27
CA ILE A 282 14.32 4.81 -2.45
C ILE A 282 15.16 5.59 -1.45
N THR A 283 15.14 5.19 -0.17
CA THR A 283 15.84 5.90 0.90
C THR A 283 17.36 5.77 0.76
N ASN A 284 17.88 4.56 0.48
CA ASN A 284 19.30 4.33 0.29
C ASN A 284 19.84 5.11 -0.92
N LEU A 285 19.16 5.10 -2.05
CA LEU A 285 19.58 5.90 -3.22
C LEU A 285 19.54 7.41 -2.93
N TYR A 286 18.51 7.87 -2.20
CA TYR A 286 18.40 9.28 -1.83
C TYR A 286 19.52 9.71 -0.89
N LEU A 287 19.78 8.93 0.17
CA LEU A 287 20.86 9.20 1.15
C LEU A 287 22.26 9.04 0.54
N GLY A 288 22.40 8.17 -0.46
CA GLY A 288 23.65 8.00 -1.20
C GLY A 288 24.05 9.21 -2.06
N GLY A 289 23.11 10.11 -2.36
CA GLY A 289 23.36 11.40 -3.00
C GLY A 289 23.85 11.35 -4.45
N LYS A 290 23.99 10.16 -5.05
CA LYS A 290 24.49 9.98 -6.43
C LYS A 290 23.43 10.23 -7.51
N LEU A 291 22.16 10.14 -7.16
CA LEU A 291 21.02 10.32 -8.06
C LEU A 291 20.14 11.47 -7.61
N SER A 292 19.68 12.25 -8.58
CA SER A 292 18.65 13.27 -8.29
C SER A 292 17.31 12.63 -7.91
N THR A 293 16.48 13.35 -7.16
CA THR A 293 15.12 12.92 -6.83
C THR A 293 14.31 12.57 -8.07
N GLY A 294 14.51 13.31 -9.19
CA GLY A 294 13.87 13.03 -10.46
C GLY A 294 14.24 11.67 -11.03
N GLN A 295 15.54 11.31 -11.01
CA GLN A 295 16.05 10.01 -11.46
C GLN A 295 15.50 8.87 -10.60
N ILE A 296 15.51 9.01 -9.26
CA ILE A 296 14.95 7.98 -8.35
C ILE A 296 13.45 7.80 -8.59
N ARG A 297 12.72 8.90 -8.84
CA ARG A 297 11.30 8.86 -9.18
C ARG A 297 11.03 8.16 -10.52
N SER A 298 11.87 8.39 -11.52
CA SER A 298 11.79 7.73 -12.83
C SER A 298 11.93 6.22 -12.69
N ILE A 299 12.99 5.74 -12.02
CA ILE A 299 13.24 4.31 -11.78
C ILE A 299 12.10 3.68 -10.97
N SER A 300 11.69 4.34 -9.90
CA SER A 300 10.64 3.81 -9.01
C SER A 300 9.21 3.99 -9.54
N GLY A 301 8.98 4.78 -10.60
CA GLY A 301 7.68 5.01 -11.22
C GLY A 301 6.73 5.87 -10.38
N HIS A 302 7.24 6.86 -9.61
CA HIS A 302 6.40 7.82 -8.90
C HIS A 302 5.98 8.99 -9.80
N SER A 303 4.66 9.20 -9.92
CA SER A 303 4.09 10.27 -10.74
C SER A 303 4.21 11.65 -10.10
N SER A 304 4.18 11.72 -8.76
CA SER A 304 4.25 12.99 -8.03
C SER A 304 5.32 12.96 -6.94
N GLU A 305 5.88 14.13 -6.63
CA GLU A 305 6.83 14.30 -5.55
C GLU A 305 6.21 13.98 -4.18
N GLU A 306 4.94 14.34 -3.99
CA GLU A 306 4.22 14.02 -2.76
C GLU A 306 4.12 12.52 -2.53
N SER A 307 3.82 11.73 -3.59
CA SER A 307 3.77 10.27 -3.50
C SER A 307 5.14 9.67 -3.21
N PHE A 308 6.21 10.25 -3.75
CA PHE A 308 7.59 9.86 -3.51
C PHE A 308 8.01 10.15 -2.06
N LYS A 309 7.79 11.36 -1.56
CA LYS A 309 8.09 11.76 -0.18
C LYS A 309 7.47 10.82 0.87
N ARG A 310 6.35 10.19 0.56
CA ARG A 310 5.74 9.17 1.45
C ARG A 310 6.57 7.90 1.59
N TYR A 311 7.50 7.63 0.70
CA TYR A 311 8.40 6.48 0.75
C TYR A 311 9.75 6.80 1.36
N LEU A 312 10.16 8.06 1.40
CA LEU A 312 11.36 8.47 2.11
C LEU A 312 11.19 8.24 3.61
N CYS A 313 12.15 7.53 4.18
CA CYS A 313 12.22 7.26 5.61
C CYS A 313 13.33 8.08 6.27
N GLN A 314 13.63 9.26 5.73
CA GLN A 314 14.64 10.17 6.24
C GLN A 314 14.26 10.68 7.63
N SER A 315 15.18 10.65 8.57
CA SER A 315 15.07 11.33 9.86
C SER A 315 15.62 12.75 9.76
N ASN A 316 15.27 13.62 10.71
CA ASN A 316 15.88 14.95 10.80
C ASN A 316 17.42 14.86 10.96
N GLU A 317 17.91 13.81 11.63
CA GLU A 317 19.35 13.55 11.77
C GLU A 317 20.00 13.19 10.43
N ASP A 318 19.32 12.38 9.59
CA ASP A 318 19.83 12.04 8.26
C ASP A 318 19.86 13.28 7.36
N GLU A 319 18.89 14.16 7.50
CA GLU A 319 18.83 15.44 6.77
C GLU A 319 19.99 16.35 7.16
N ILE A 320 20.23 16.51 8.47
CA ILE A 320 21.34 17.30 8.98
C ILE A 320 22.70 16.70 8.56
N LYS A 321 22.87 15.38 8.64
CA LYS A 321 24.08 14.70 8.14
C LYS A 321 24.32 14.96 6.66
N GLY A 322 23.25 14.93 5.85
CA GLY A 322 23.33 15.25 4.43
C GLY A 322 23.75 16.71 4.18
N ILE A 323 23.20 17.66 4.93
CA ILE A 323 23.58 19.07 4.86
C ILE A 323 25.05 19.25 5.24
N ILE A 324 25.49 18.63 6.33
CA ILE A 324 26.89 18.70 6.77
C ILE A 324 27.85 18.16 5.70
N LYS A 325 27.55 16.99 5.13
CA LYS A 325 28.36 16.41 4.05
C LYS A 325 28.44 17.31 2.81
N ASN A 326 27.32 17.88 2.41
CA ASN A 326 27.26 18.71 1.20
C ASN A 326 27.91 20.08 1.39
N VAL A 327 27.88 20.65 2.61
CA VAL A 327 28.40 22.00 2.89
C VAL A 327 29.85 21.98 3.37
N ILE A 328 30.22 20.99 4.16
CA ILE A 328 31.56 20.93 4.80
C ILE A 328 32.52 20.00 4.02
N GLY A 329 32.00 19.14 3.13
CA GLY A 329 32.84 18.30 2.26
C GLY A 329 33.52 17.13 3.03
N VAL A 330 32.86 16.58 4.05
CA VAL A 330 33.34 15.43 4.84
C VAL A 330 32.76 14.12 4.32
#